data_f12a5c3e724fa463c1f30b52e4e0d402
#
_entry.id   f12a5c3e724fa463c1f30b52e4e0d402
#
_cell.length_a   1.000
_cell.length_b   1.000
_cell.length_c   1.000
_cell.angle_alpha   90.00
_cell.angle_beta   90.00
_cell.angle_gamma   90.00
#
_symmetry.space_group_name_H-M   'P 1'
#
loop_
_entity.id
_entity.type
_entity.pdbx_description
1 polymer ?
#
loop_
_entity_poly.entity_id
_entity_poly.type
_entity_poly.pdbx_seq_one_letter_code
_entity_poly.pdbx_strand_id
1 'polypeptide(L)'
;MIDRNLYKPINHYIGYMIKSTIFTEREMEAINKKMKNKMLTQTDSNYLYKFIRPKLKEIESIDAKSLLDKMEYNQKIMSIENKIKKAILGSIKEVDSIILYGSVVQNNYKNYNDIDIMIVTKKKLYKTEMEKWKKIAELKEILKKYGINSDIEIISKENLIKSYKNSPTLIYQLKDHKVIYGKIKMPNKIELYNIDLHMKLDWSKIYDPRPNGNEIYRALRNTRLVRLLLNKIIDNKKLKESLYEELGKNLIERLKNNQESRLDRKIALVFLKDLIEDTRNQIGVELWEKREL
;
A
#
# COMPACT_ATOMS: atom_id res chain seq x y z
N MET A 1 -1.10 -20.00 29.10
CA MET A 1 0.35 -20.13 29.36
C MET A 1 1.06 -19.21 28.38
N ILE A 2 1.50 -18.06 28.87
CA ILE A 2 2.20 -17.02 28.07
C ILE A 2 3.67 -17.40 28.13
N ASP A 3 4.24 -17.64 26.97
CA ASP A 3 5.64 -18.05 26.79
C ASP A 3 6.58 -16.91 27.18
N ARG A 4 7.25 -17.05 28.35
CA ARG A 4 8.15 -16.05 28.97
C ARG A 4 9.58 -16.09 28.45
N ASN A 5 9.81 -16.61 27.24
CA ASN A 5 11.18 -16.88 26.72
C ASN A 5 11.65 -15.94 25.61
N LEU A 6 11.24 -14.69 25.58
CA LEU A 6 11.69 -13.70 24.55
C LEU A 6 12.66 -12.63 25.07
N TYR A 7 13.17 -12.75 26.28
CA TYR A 7 14.29 -11.93 26.75
C TYR A 7 15.53 -12.80 26.97
N LYS A 8 16.23 -13.14 25.89
CA LYS A 8 17.64 -13.53 26.03
C LYS A 8 18.43 -12.24 26.34
N PRO A 9 19.14 -12.17 27.48
CA PRO A 9 19.97 -11.01 27.79
C PRO A 9 21.09 -10.92 26.76
N ILE A 10 21.27 -9.75 26.17
CA ILE A 10 22.39 -9.37 25.31
C ILE A 10 23.65 -9.31 26.19
N ASN A 11 24.17 -10.45 26.63
CA ASN A 11 25.27 -10.56 27.56
C ASN A 11 26.60 -11.05 26.94
N HIS A 12 26.77 -10.95 25.61
CA HIS A 12 27.99 -11.48 24.98
C HIS A 12 28.75 -10.52 24.04
N TYR A 13 28.52 -9.19 24.12
CA TYR A 13 29.27 -8.22 23.31
C TYR A 13 29.89 -7.09 24.16
N ILE A 14 30.61 -7.45 25.23
CA ILE A 14 31.42 -6.49 26.00
C ILE A 14 32.91 -6.86 25.81
N GLY A 15 33.43 -6.65 24.64
CA GLY A 15 34.86 -6.83 24.35
C GLY A 15 35.42 -5.87 23.31
N TYR A 16 34.60 -5.22 22.53
CA TYR A 16 35.04 -4.20 21.59
C TYR A 16 34.49 -2.84 22.01
N MET A 17 35.37 -1.88 22.23
CA MET A 17 34.99 -0.47 22.38
C MET A 17 34.37 -0.02 21.06
N ILE A 18 33.05 -0.11 20.96
CA ILE A 18 32.32 0.46 19.85
C ILE A 18 32.48 1.96 19.96
N LYS A 19 33.23 2.58 19.03
CA LYS A 19 33.28 4.04 18.90
C LYS A 19 31.86 4.51 18.62
N SER A 20 31.19 5.06 19.62
CA SER A 20 29.88 5.65 19.47
C SER A 20 30.03 6.98 18.71
N THR A 21 29.22 7.20 17.69
CA THR A 21 29.12 8.51 17.02
C THR A 21 28.21 9.47 17.79
N ILE A 22 27.42 8.96 18.74
CA ILE A 22 26.44 9.74 19.52
C ILE A 22 27.01 10.17 20.87
N PHE A 23 27.76 9.27 21.52
CA PHE A 23 28.32 9.50 22.85
C PHE A 23 29.84 9.60 22.80
N THR A 24 30.39 10.56 23.53
CA THR A 24 31.86 10.68 23.72
C THR A 24 32.37 9.51 24.55
N GLU A 25 33.68 9.26 24.50
CA GLU A 25 34.32 8.20 25.31
C GLU A 25 34.02 8.36 26.81
N ARG A 26 34.03 9.58 27.31
CA ARG A 26 33.74 9.88 28.71
C ARG A 26 32.27 9.61 29.08
N GLU A 27 31.35 9.94 28.20
CA GLU A 27 29.95 9.61 28.37
C GLU A 27 29.73 8.09 28.37
N MET A 28 30.41 7.35 27.46
CA MET A 28 30.35 5.89 27.42
C MET A 28 30.92 5.25 28.70
N GLU A 29 31.99 5.80 29.29
CA GLU A 29 32.49 5.34 30.59
C GLU A 29 31.43 5.49 31.70
N ALA A 30 30.79 6.66 31.78
CA ALA A 30 29.72 6.91 32.77
C ALA A 30 28.52 5.97 32.56
N ILE A 31 28.10 5.74 31.30
CA ILE A 31 27.05 4.77 30.95
C ILE A 31 27.46 3.37 31.42
N ASN A 32 28.66 2.91 31.09
CA ASN A 32 29.15 1.58 31.44
C ASN A 32 29.25 1.38 32.96
N LYS A 33 29.68 2.39 33.72
CA LYS A 33 29.67 2.32 35.20
C LYS A 33 28.25 2.18 35.71
N LYS A 34 27.29 2.96 35.18
CA LYS A 34 25.89 2.91 35.61
C LYS A 34 25.25 1.54 35.28
N MET A 35 25.48 1.05 34.06
CA MET A 35 24.93 -0.26 33.63
C MET A 35 25.48 -1.44 34.45
N LYS A 36 26.74 -1.34 34.89
CA LYS A 36 27.41 -2.37 35.73
C LYS A 36 27.20 -2.16 37.25
N ASN A 37 26.32 -1.23 37.62
CA ASN A 37 26.06 -0.86 39.03
C ASN A 37 27.33 -0.54 39.83
N LYS A 38 28.36 0.06 39.17
CA LYS A 38 29.57 0.50 39.83
C LYS A 38 29.37 1.84 40.52
N MET A 39 30.22 2.15 41.52
CA MET A 39 30.22 3.44 42.15
C MET A 39 30.42 4.56 41.13
N LEU A 40 29.54 5.56 41.19
CA LEU A 40 29.58 6.74 40.35
C LEU A 40 30.25 7.88 41.08
N THR A 41 31.18 8.57 40.44
CA THR A 41 31.70 9.84 40.95
C THR A 41 30.69 10.96 40.70
N GLN A 42 30.86 12.10 41.38
CA GLN A 42 30.05 13.29 41.12
C GLN A 42 30.12 13.74 39.68
N THR A 43 31.30 13.59 39.07
CA THR A 43 31.51 13.89 37.63
C THR A 43 30.69 12.94 36.76
N ASP A 44 30.70 11.62 37.03
CA ASP A 44 29.90 10.64 36.29
C ASP A 44 28.40 10.96 36.38
N SER A 45 27.93 11.33 37.57
CA SER A 45 26.54 11.75 37.81
C SER A 45 26.18 13.01 36.97
N ASN A 46 27.06 13.98 36.91
CA ASN A 46 26.87 15.18 36.11
C ASN A 46 26.77 14.84 34.61
N TYR A 47 27.66 13.97 34.11
CA TYR A 47 27.59 13.51 32.71
C TYR A 47 26.28 12.79 32.41
N LEU A 48 25.83 11.88 33.29
CA LEU A 48 24.57 11.16 33.12
C LEU A 48 23.37 12.12 33.05
N TYR A 49 23.31 13.11 33.91
CA TYR A 49 22.16 14.02 33.97
C TYR A 49 22.17 15.11 32.93
N LYS A 50 23.32 15.77 32.72
CA LYS A 50 23.40 16.98 31.86
C LYS A 50 23.57 16.68 30.39
N PHE A 51 24.23 15.57 30.04
CA PHE A 51 24.56 15.27 28.66
C PHE A 51 23.91 14.00 28.14
N ILE A 52 23.96 12.90 28.90
CA ILE A 52 23.49 11.60 28.43
C ILE A 52 21.97 11.51 28.44
N ARG A 53 21.32 11.91 29.53
CA ARG A 53 19.87 11.84 29.65
C ARG A 53 19.09 12.63 28.58
N PRO A 54 19.48 13.87 28.21
CA PRO A 54 18.86 14.58 27.10
C PRO A 54 19.01 13.84 25.77
N LYS A 55 20.20 13.35 25.43
CA LYS A 55 20.46 12.58 24.21
C LYS A 55 19.61 11.30 24.14
N LEU A 56 19.50 10.58 25.25
CA LEU A 56 18.64 9.38 25.31
C LEU A 56 17.17 9.71 25.13
N LYS A 57 16.67 10.80 25.69
CA LYS A 57 15.29 11.25 25.47
C LYS A 57 15.04 11.64 24.01
N GLU A 58 15.99 12.28 23.37
CA GLU A 58 15.91 12.61 21.94
C GLU A 58 15.88 11.35 21.08
N ILE A 59 16.76 10.38 21.37
CA ILE A 59 16.77 9.07 20.68
C ILE A 59 15.46 8.32 20.90
N GLU A 60 14.92 8.32 22.12
CA GLU A 60 13.65 7.67 22.46
C GLU A 60 12.46 8.28 21.74
N SER A 61 12.51 9.59 21.46
CA SER A 61 11.46 10.30 20.71
C SER A 61 11.47 9.99 19.20
N ILE A 62 12.55 9.39 18.68
CA ILE A 62 12.71 9.04 17.27
C ILE A 62 12.33 7.57 17.07
N ASP A 63 11.38 7.27 16.19
CA ASP A 63 11.19 5.91 15.70
C ASP A 63 12.35 5.52 14.76
N ALA A 64 13.52 5.25 15.37
CA ALA A 64 14.75 4.96 14.66
C ALA A 64 14.62 3.74 13.74
N LYS A 65 13.80 2.75 14.12
CA LYS A 65 13.56 1.56 13.31
C LYS A 65 12.80 1.90 12.03
N SER A 66 11.73 2.67 12.14
CA SER A 66 10.96 3.14 10.97
C SER A 66 11.80 4.05 10.08
N LEU A 67 12.64 4.88 10.69
CA LEU A 67 13.52 5.78 9.94
C LEU A 67 14.61 5.02 9.19
N LEU A 68 15.29 4.07 9.82
CA LEU A 68 16.28 3.19 9.19
C LEU A 68 15.66 2.36 8.07
N ASP A 69 14.52 1.75 8.32
CA ASP A 69 13.75 1.03 7.30
C ASP A 69 13.45 1.92 6.07
N LYS A 70 13.10 3.18 6.30
CA LYS A 70 12.87 4.13 5.20
C LYS A 70 14.14 4.51 4.46
N MET A 71 15.25 4.69 5.16
CA MET A 71 16.54 5.04 4.55
C MET A 71 17.12 3.89 3.72
N GLU A 72 17.13 2.67 4.22
CA GLU A 72 17.59 1.50 3.46
C GLU A 72 16.70 1.20 2.25
N TYR A 73 15.39 1.37 2.42
CA TYR A 73 14.42 1.19 1.33
C TYR A 73 14.56 2.24 0.23
N ASN A 74 14.95 3.47 0.54
CA ASN A 74 15.04 4.53 -0.44
C ASN A 74 16.00 4.21 -1.60
N GLN A 75 17.11 3.52 -1.36
CA GLN A 75 18.05 3.12 -2.44
C GLN A 75 17.42 2.06 -3.36
N LYS A 76 16.76 1.04 -2.82
CA LYS A 76 16.05 0.02 -3.62
C LYS A 76 14.88 0.63 -4.38
N ILE A 77 14.09 1.47 -3.72
CA ILE A 77 12.96 2.18 -4.31
C ILE A 77 13.42 3.01 -5.50
N MET A 78 14.43 3.85 -5.33
CA MET A 78 14.96 4.67 -6.41
C MET A 78 15.53 3.83 -7.57
N SER A 79 16.14 2.69 -7.29
CA SER A 79 16.61 1.76 -8.32
C SER A 79 15.43 1.18 -9.12
N ILE A 80 14.36 0.72 -8.45
CA ILE A 80 13.16 0.17 -9.10
C ILE A 80 12.48 1.25 -9.96
N GLU A 81 12.23 2.43 -9.39
CA GLU A 81 11.60 3.54 -10.09
C GLU A 81 12.40 4.01 -11.30
N ASN A 82 13.73 4.07 -11.19
CA ASN A 82 14.59 4.44 -12.30
C ASN A 82 14.59 3.39 -13.42
N LYS A 83 14.55 2.11 -13.09
CA LYS A 83 14.40 1.02 -14.07
C LYS A 83 13.06 1.13 -14.81
N ILE A 84 11.96 1.36 -14.07
CA ILE A 84 10.63 1.55 -14.65
C ILE A 84 10.62 2.78 -15.58
N LYS A 85 11.12 3.94 -15.10
CA LYS A 85 11.23 5.15 -15.94
C LYS A 85 12.01 4.91 -17.21
N LYS A 86 13.20 4.31 -17.10
CA LYS A 86 14.07 4.04 -18.25
C LYS A 86 13.39 3.12 -19.26
N ALA A 87 12.74 2.06 -18.81
CA ALA A 87 12.02 1.12 -19.69
C ALA A 87 10.88 1.80 -20.44
N ILE A 88 10.03 2.56 -19.71
CA ILE A 88 8.84 3.19 -20.28
C ILE A 88 9.24 4.34 -21.25
N LEU A 89 10.11 5.26 -20.81
CA LEU A 89 10.52 6.41 -21.61
C LEU A 89 11.35 6.00 -22.84
N GLY A 90 12.08 4.88 -22.77
CA GLY A 90 12.75 4.30 -23.93
C GLY A 90 11.81 3.65 -24.94
N SER A 91 10.60 3.26 -24.50
CA SER A 91 9.63 2.54 -25.36
C SER A 91 8.46 3.38 -25.84
N ILE A 92 8.09 4.45 -25.11
CA ILE A 92 6.95 5.32 -25.43
C ILE A 92 7.41 6.79 -25.46
N LYS A 93 7.23 7.47 -26.58
CA LYS A 93 7.69 8.86 -26.77
C LYS A 93 6.79 9.93 -26.16
N GLU A 94 5.48 9.70 -26.11
CA GLU A 94 4.46 10.70 -25.77
C GLU A 94 3.98 10.57 -24.30
N VAL A 95 4.87 10.17 -23.38
CA VAL A 95 4.53 10.04 -21.97
C VAL A 95 4.38 11.42 -21.34
N ASP A 96 3.26 11.67 -20.65
CA ASP A 96 3.02 12.87 -19.81
C ASP A 96 3.44 12.59 -18.37
N SER A 97 3.01 11.46 -17.81
CA SER A 97 3.40 11.05 -16.45
C SER A 97 3.39 9.52 -16.28
N ILE A 98 4.12 9.05 -15.29
CA ILE A 98 4.15 7.65 -14.85
C ILE A 98 3.76 7.62 -13.38
N ILE A 99 2.73 6.85 -13.08
CA ILE A 99 2.12 6.76 -11.76
C ILE A 99 2.25 5.31 -11.28
N LEU A 100 2.74 5.13 -10.07
CA LEU A 100 2.68 3.87 -9.34
C LEU A 100 1.51 3.93 -8.35
N TYR A 101 0.81 2.82 -8.20
CA TYR A 101 -0.31 2.71 -7.27
C TYR A 101 -0.42 1.29 -6.69
N GLY A 102 -1.49 1.01 -5.96
CA GLY A 102 -1.73 -0.33 -5.41
C GLY A 102 -0.80 -0.71 -4.24
N SER A 103 -0.58 -2.00 -4.09
CA SER A 103 0.10 -2.57 -2.91
C SER A 103 1.53 -2.11 -2.76
N VAL A 104 2.24 -1.83 -3.84
CA VAL A 104 3.63 -1.37 -3.81
C VAL A 104 3.76 -0.03 -3.11
N VAL A 105 2.84 0.91 -3.38
CA VAL A 105 2.84 2.24 -2.74
C VAL A 105 2.29 2.17 -1.32
N GLN A 106 1.16 1.48 -1.12
CA GLN A 106 0.52 1.33 0.19
C GLN A 106 1.42 0.66 1.23
N ASN A 107 2.24 -0.30 0.81
CA ASN A 107 3.17 -1.03 1.67
C ASN A 107 4.61 -0.49 1.59
N ASN A 108 4.83 0.68 1.01
CA ASN A 108 6.14 1.29 0.85
C ASN A 108 7.17 0.29 0.27
N TYR A 109 6.83 -0.37 -0.84
CA TYR A 109 7.63 -1.40 -1.55
C TYR A 109 7.97 -2.65 -0.71
N LYS A 110 7.20 -2.90 0.37
CA LYS A 110 7.28 -4.14 1.15
C LYS A 110 6.11 -5.03 0.77
N ASN A 111 6.34 -6.34 0.64
CA ASN A 111 5.27 -7.33 0.46
C ASN A 111 4.27 -6.98 -0.67
N TYR A 112 4.77 -6.90 -1.88
CA TYR A 112 3.97 -6.77 -3.09
C TYR A 112 4.26 -7.95 -4.05
N ASN A 113 3.28 -8.35 -4.84
CA ASN A 113 3.42 -9.41 -5.84
C ASN A 113 3.82 -8.84 -7.19
N ASP A 114 3.26 -7.70 -7.54
CA ASP A 114 3.48 -6.96 -8.76
C ASP A 114 3.46 -5.45 -8.49
N ILE A 115 3.91 -4.70 -9.46
CA ILE A 115 3.90 -3.23 -9.41
C ILE A 115 2.83 -2.75 -10.38
N ASP A 116 1.78 -2.13 -9.84
CA ASP A 116 0.75 -1.48 -10.64
C ASP A 116 1.28 -0.16 -11.20
N ILE A 117 1.33 -0.06 -12.53
CA ILE A 117 1.89 1.08 -13.25
C ILE A 117 0.84 1.68 -14.19
N MET A 118 0.54 2.95 -14.01
CA MET A 118 -0.28 3.70 -14.96
C MET A 118 0.61 4.65 -15.76
N ILE A 119 0.63 4.46 -17.08
CA ILE A 119 1.33 5.31 -18.01
C ILE A 119 0.33 6.28 -18.61
N VAL A 120 0.48 7.54 -18.24
CA VAL A 120 -0.37 8.61 -18.78
C VAL A 120 0.31 9.21 -19.99
N THR A 121 -0.40 9.24 -21.11
CA THR A 121 0.10 9.79 -22.36
C THR A 121 -0.53 11.15 -22.64
N LYS A 122 0.17 12.02 -23.37
CA LYS A 122 -0.31 13.38 -23.70
C LYS A 122 -1.60 13.32 -24.52
N LYS A 123 -1.70 12.35 -25.43
CA LYS A 123 -2.86 12.10 -26.31
C LYS A 123 -3.08 10.59 -26.45
N LYS A 124 -4.20 10.20 -27.04
CA LYS A 124 -4.47 8.80 -27.39
C LYS A 124 -3.44 8.33 -28.44
N LEU A 125 -2.60 7.36 -28.07
CA LEU A 125 -1.50 6.89 -28.95
C LEU A 125 -1.92 5.75 -29.87
N TYR A 126 -2.81 4.90 -29.42
CA TYR A 126 -3.17 3.66 -30.09
C TYR A 126 -4.53 3.78 -30.75
N LYS A 127 -4.65 3.35 -32.01
CA LYS A 127 -5.91 3.35 -32.74
C LYS A 127 -6.80 2.19 -32.31
N THR A 128 -6.19 1.05 -32.00
CA THR A 128 -6.89 -0.17 -31.59
C THR A 128 -6.44 -0.64 -30.20
N GLU A 129 -7.31 -1.35 -29.50
CA GLU A 129 -6.94 -1.98 -28.22
C GLU A 129 -5.85 -3.05 -28.42
N MET A 130 -5.82 -3.73 -29.59
CA MET A 130 -4.79 -4.71 -29.91
C MET A 130 -3.38 -4.10 -29.95
N GLU A 131 -3.22 -2.92 -30.57
CA GLU A 131 -1.95 -2.19 -30.57
C GLU A 131 -1.50 -1.83 -29.16
N LYS A 132 -2.44 -1.37 -28.33
CA LYS A 132 -2.20 -1.05 -26.92
C LYS A 132 -1.74 -2.29 -26.14
N TRP A 133 -2.43 -3.42 -26.28
CA TRP A 133 -2.07 -4.67 -25.60
C TRP A 133 -0.72 -5.22 -26.03
N LYS A 134 -0.37 -5.14 -27.33
CA LYS A 134 0.98 -5.50 -27.81
C LYS A 134 2.04 -4.66 -27.10
N LYS A 135 1.82 -3.34 -26.98
CA LYS A 135 2.78 -2.45 -26.33
C LYS A 135 2.91 -2.72 -24.84
N ILE A 136 1.80 -3.03 -24.15
CA ILE A 136 1.82 -3.46 -22.74
C ILE A 136 2.63 -4.75 -22.60
N ALA A 137 2.42 -5.74 -23.44
CA ALA A 137 3.16 -7.00 -23.41
C ALA A 137 4.68 -6.79 -23.60
N GLU A 138 5.09 -5.97 -24.58
CA GLU A 138 6.49 -5.61 -24.79
C GLU A 138 7.11 -4.97 -23.53
N LEU A 139 6.40 -4.03 -22.92
CA LEU A 139 6.86 -3.36 -21.68
C LEU A 139 6.97 -4.33 -20.51
N LYS A 140 6.00 -5.23 -20.33
CA LYS A 140 6.04 -6.26 -19.28
C LYS A 140 7.26 -7.16 -19.44
N GLU A 141 7.60 -7.56 -20.67
CA GLU A 141 8.81 -8.35 -20.94
C GLU A 141 10.11 -7.57 -20.65
N ILE A 142 10.16 -6.28 -20.99
CA ILE A 142 11.33 -5.44 -20.67
C ILE A 142 11.49 -5.32 -19.15
N LEU A 143 10.42 -5.07 -18.41
CA LEU A 143 10.46 -4.94 -16.96
C LEU A 143 10.80 -6.25 -16.27
N LYS A 144 10.31 -7.37 -16.80
CA LYS A 144 10.64 -8.71 -16.31
C LYS A 144 12.13 -9.03 -16.40
N LYS A 145 12.84 -8.54 -17.44
CA LYS A 145 14.31 -8.64 -17.55
C LYS A 145 15.04 -7.90 -16.42
N TYR A 146 14.41 -6.87 -15.83
CA TYR A 146 14.93 -6.19 -14.65
C TYR A 146 14.48 -6.82 -13.32
N GLY A 147 13.81 -7.98 -13.38
CA GLY A 147 13.25 -8.66 -12.20
C GLY A 147 12.01 -7.96 -11.63
N ILE A 148 11.32 -7.16 -12.44
CA ILE A 148 10.13 -6.40 -12.03
C ILE A 148 8.90 -7.08 -12.67
N ASN A 149 8.06 -7.68 -11.82
CA ASN A 149 6.73 -8.12 -12.22
C ASN A 149 5.79 -6.90 -12.14
N SER A 150 5.02 -6.65 -13.21
CA SER A 150 4.22 -5.43 -13.29
C SER A 150 2.86 -5.66 -13.94
N ASP A 151 1.87 -4.93 -13.45
CA ASP A 151 0.61 -4.71 -14.16
C ASP A 151 0.58 -3.29 -14.74
N ILE A 152 0.35 -3.18 -16.05
CA ILE A 152 0.53 -1.92 -16.78
C ILE A 152 -0.78 -1.51 -17.43
N GLU A 153 -1.17 -0.28 -17.15
CA GLU A 153 -2.26 0.41 -17.83
C GLU A 153 -1.72 1.61 -18.62
N ILE A 154 -2.21 1.82 -19.84
CA ILE A 154 -1.89 3.00 -20.65
C ILE A 154 -3.18 3.77 -20.91
N ILE A 155 -3.20 5.04 -20.53
CA ILE A 155 -4.37 5.90 -20.64
C ILE A 155 -3.94 7.31 -21.09
N SER A 156 -4.75 7.98 -21.92
CA SER A 156 -4.48 9.40 -22.20
C SER A 156 -4.86 10.29 -21.01
N LYS A 157 -4.17 11.42 -20.87
CA LYS A 157 -4.42 12.39 -19.79
C LYS A 157 -5.88 12.84 -19.74
N GLU A 158 -6.45 13.12 -20.90
CA GLU A 158 -7.86 13.51 -21.01
C GLU A 158 -8.79 12.43 -20.48
N ASN A 159 -8.58 11.18 -20.94
CA ASN A 159 -9.41 10.06 -20.49
C ASN A 159 -9.23 9.77 -19.00
N LEU A 160 -8.01 9.87 -18.47
CA LEU A 160 -7.78 9.69 -17.05
C LEU A 160 -8.54 10.71 -16.22
N ILE A 161 -8.44 11.99 -16.56
CA ILE A 161 -9.12 13.06 -15.82
C ILE A 161 -10.64 12.91 -15.92
N LYS A 162 -11.15 12.55 -17.12
CA LYS A 162 -12.58 12.32 -17.31
C LYS A 162 -13.07 11.11 -16.52
N SER A 163 -12.39 9.99 -16.60
CA SER A 163 -12.78 8.73 -15.94
C SER A 163 -12.57 8.78 -14.42
N TYR A 164 -11.59 9.53 -13.92
CA TYR A 164 -11.34 9.61 -12.49
C TYR A 164 -12.53 10.15 -11.70
N LYS A 165 -13.28 11.09 -12.29
CA LYS A 165 -14.41 11.74 -11.61
C LYS A 165 -15.56 10.79 -11.30
N ASN A 166 -15.76 9.77 -12.13
CA ASN A 166 -16.92 8.87 -12.09
C ASN A 166 -16.58 7.38 -12.04
N SER A 167 -15.30 7.02 -11.84
CA SER A 167 -14.90 5.62 -11.68
C SER A 167 -14.57 5.28 -10.23
N PRO A 168 -15.42 4.53 -9.52
CA PRO A 168 -15.15 4.06 -8.16
C PRO A 168 -13.81 3.35 -8.05
N THR A 169 -13.42 2.59 -9.06
CA THR A 169 -12.15 1.86 -9.10
C THR A 169 -10.95 2.80 -9.14
N LEU A 170 -10.93 3.75 -10.09
CA LEU A 170 -9.82 4.69 -10.25
C LEU A 170 -9.65 5.61 -9.04
N ILE A 171 -10.76 6.02 -8.41
CA ILE A 171 -10.74 6.84 -7.20
C ILE A 171 -9.94 6.14 -6.10
N TYR A 172 -10.23 4.86 -5.84
CA TYR A 172 -9.51 4.09 -4.81
C TYR A 172 -8.09 3.69 -5.23
N GLN A 173 -7.88 3.31 -6.50
CA GLN A 173 -6.55 2.95 -7.01
C GLN A 173 -5.58 4.11 -6.88
N LEU A 174 -6.03 5.33 -7.21
CA LEU A 174 -5.18 6.51 -7.24
C LEU A 174 -5.21 7.33 -5.93
N LYS A 175 -5.93 6.87 -4.89
CA LYS A 175 -5.91 7.52 -3.58
C LYS A 175 -4.49 7.58 -2.99
N ASP A 176 -3.81 6.43 -3.02
CA ASP A 176 -2.45 6.26 -2.50
C ASP A 176 -1.49 6.05 -3.67
N HIS A 177 -1.40 7.04 -4.57
CA HIS A 177 -0.52 6.94 -5.73
C HIS A 177 0.80 7.70 -5.55
N LYS A 178 1.81 7.32 -6.31
CA LYS A 178 3.09 8.02 -6.41
C LYS A 178 3.42 8.33 -7.86
N VAL A 179 3.61 9.61 -8.17
CA VAL A 179 4.08 10.03 -9.49
C VAL A 179 5.60 9.94 -9.51
N ILE A 180 6.15 9.07 -10.37
CA ILE A 180 7.59 8.88 -10.52
C ILE A 180 8.18 9.65 -11.70
N TYR A 181 7.35 10.07 -12.65
CA TYR A 181 7.75 10.89 -13.79
C TYR A 181 6.62 11.86 -14.17
N GLY A 182 6.98 13.07 -14.58
CA GLY A 182 6.04 14.10 -14.98
C GLY A 182 5.27 14.73 -13.82
N LYS A 183 4.16 15.36 -14.14
CA LYS A 183 3.25 15.97 -13.14
C LYS A 183 1.81 15.76 -13.58
N ILE A 184 0.98 15.27 -12.68
CA ILE A 184 -0.46 15.19 -12.90
C ILE A 184 -1.20 15.78 -11.72
N LYS A 185 -2.23 16.57 -11.99
CA LYS A 185 -3.12 17.10 -10.98
C LYS A 185 -4.45 16.40 -11.15
N MET A 186 -4.81 15.59 -10.15
CA MET A 186 -6.11 14.94 -10.12
C MET A 186 -7.21 15.94 -9.76
N PRO A 187 -8.43 15.77 -10.28
CA PRO A 187 -9.56 16.60 -9.91
C PRO A 187 -9.85 16.50 -8.41
N ASN A 188 -10.10 17.65 -7.79
CA ASN A 188 -10.47 17.70 -6.36
C ASN A 188 -11.92 17.29 -6.11
N LYS A 189 -12.79 17.50 -7.12
CA LYS A 189 -14.20 17.09 -7.04
C LYS A 189 -14.40 15.75 -7.72
N ILE A 190 -14.99 14.83 -7.00
CA ILE A 190 -15.41 13.52 -7.47
C ILE A 190 -16.94 13.57 -7.56
N GLU A 191 -17.46 13.20 -8.70
CA GLU A 191 -18.89 13.26 -9.00
C GLU A 191 -19.34 11.86 -9.42
N LEU A 192 -19.76 11.05 -8.47
CA LEU A 192 -20.33 9.75 -8.73
C LEU A 192 -21.84 9.85 -8.88
N TYR A 193 -22.37 9.07 -9.80
CA TYR A 193 -23.80 8.84 -9.90
C TYR A 193 -24.14 7.45 -9.33
N ASN A 194 -25.38 7.26 -8.90
CA ASN A 194 -25.81 5.95 -8.42
C ASN A 194 -25.59 4.84 -9.44
N ILE A 195 -25.70 5.15 -10.75
CA ILE A 195 -25.42 4.19 -11.82
C ILE A 195 -23.95 3.71 -11.78
N ASP A 196 -22.98 4.57 -11.48
CA ASP A 196 -21.56 4.19 -11.39
C ASP A 196 -21.35 3.18 -10.24
N LEU A 197 -22.06 3.39 -9.14
CA LEU A 197 -22.03 2.49 -7.98
C LEU A 197 -22.73 1.18 -8.27
N HIS A 198 -23.89 1.20 -8.94
CA HIS A 198 -24.60 -0.01 -9.37
C HIS A 198 -23.76 -0.84 -10.33
N MET A 199 -23.13 -0.22 -11.34
CA MET A 199 -22.23 -0.91 -12.27
C MET A 199 -21.05 -1.55 -11.52
N LYS A 200 -20.44 -0.84 -10.57
CA LYS A 200 -19.35 -1.40 -9.77
C LYS A 200 -19.83 -2.56 -8.88
N LEU A 201 -21.03 -2.47 -8.34
CA LEU A 201 -21.63 -3.53 -7.54
C LEU A 201 -21.97 -4.75 -8.41
N ASP A 202 -22.44 -4.56 -9.62
CA ASP A 202 -22.75 -5.66 -10.54
C ASP A 202 -21.49 -6.44 -10.94
N TRP A 203 -20.33 -5.80 -11.02
CA TRP A 203 -19.04 -6.48 -11.20
C TRP A 203 -18.59 -7.31 -9.98
N SER A 204 -19.30 -7.19 -8.87
CA SER A 204 -19.09 -8.00 -7.66
C SER A 204 -19.95 -9.26 -7.63
N LYS A 205 -20.84 -9.44 -8.61
CA LYS A 205 -21.63 -10.67 -8.74
C LYS A 205 -20.73 -11.80 -9.26
N ILE A 206 -20.79 -12.91 -8.57
CA ILE A 206 -20.10 -14.13 -8.97
C ILE A 206 -21.09 -15.01 -9.71
N TYR A 207 -20.77 -15.31 -10.97
CA TYR A 207 -21.59 -16.17 -11.83
C TYR A 207 -21.05 -17.60 -11.90
N ASP A 208 -19.77 -17.80 -11.55
CA ASP A 208 -19.18 -19.14 -11.51
C ASP A 208 -19.82 -19.94 -10.35
N PRO A 209 -20.34 -21.14 -10.61
CA PRO A 209 -20.87 -22.01 -9.57
C PRO A 209 -19.81 -22.52 -8.59
N ARG A 210 -18.52 -22.43 -8.96
CA ARG A 210 -17.37 -22.84 -8.12
C ARG A 210 -16.26 -21.79 -8.12
N PRO A 211 -16.54 -20.58 -7.61
CA PRO A 211 -15.55 -19.51 -7.61
C PRO A 211 -14.38 -19.88 -6.72
N ASN A 212 -13.19 -19.45 -7.12
CA ASN A 212 -11.99 -19.57 -6.28
C ASN A 212 -11.96 -18.46 -5.21
N GLY A 213 -11.11 -18.63 -4.19
CA GLY A 213 -11.03 -17.70 -3.06
C GLY A 213 -10.71 -16.27 -3.47
N ASN A 214 -9.82 -16.10 -4.45
CA ASN A 214 -9.43 -14.76 -4.91
C ASN A 214 -10.60 -14.03 -5.62
N GLU A 215 -11.43 -14.73 -6.37
CA GLU A 215 -12.66 -14.18 -6.97
C GLU A 215 -13.63 -13.71 -5.90
N ILE A 216 -13.86 -14.52 -4.87
CA ILE A 216 -14.72 -14.16 -3.74
C ILE A 216 -14.14 -12.94 -3.00
N TYR A 217 -12.84 -12.93 -2.73
CA TYR A 217 -12.18 -11.79 -2.10
C TYR A 217 -12.32 -10.50 -2.91
N ARG A 218 -12.13 -10.58 -4.25
CA ARG A 218 -12.30 -9.42 -5.12
C ARG A 218 -13.73 -8.89 -5.11
N ALA A 219 -14.70 -9.77 -5.12
CA ALA A 219 -16.13 -9.42 -5.04
C ALA A 219 -16.45 -8.74 -3.70
N LEU A 220 -16.03 -9.31 -2.58
CA LEU A 220 -16.15 -8.72 -1.25
C LEU A 220 -15.52 -7.32 -1.17
N ARG A 221 -14.28 -7.20 -1.67
CA ARG A 221 -13.57 -5.92 -1.70
C ARG A 221 -14.29 -4.88 -2.54
N ASN A 222 -14.79 -5.24 -3.72
CA ASN A 222 -15.53 -4.34 -4.59
C ASN A 222 -16.85 -3.86 -3.94
N THR A 223 -17.61 -4.78 -3.34
CA THR A 223 -18.86 -4.43 -2.65
C THR A 223 -18.59 -3.51 -1.46
N ARG A 224 -17.55 -3.81 -0.68
CA ARG A 224 -17.16 -2.96 0.46
C ARG A 224 -16.67 -1.58 0.04
N LEU A 225 -15.95 -1.50 -1.08
CA LEU A 225 -15.54 -0.23 -1.68
C LEU A 225 -16.75 0.65 -2.01
N VAL A 226 -17.79 0.08 -2.65
CA VAL A 226 -19.03 0.80 -2.94
C VAL A 226 -19.66 1.32 -1.66
N ARG A 227 -19.77 0.50 -0.62
CA ARG A 227 -20.36 0.88 0.66
C ARG A 227 -19.59 2.01 1.36
N LEU A 228 -18.27 2.00 1.28
CA LEU A 228 -17.45 3.10 1.81
C LEU A 228 -17.66 4.39 1.02
N LEU A 229 -17.78 4.33 -0.30
CA LEU A 229 -18.09 5.49 -1.13
C LEU A 229 -19.46 6.09 -0.81
N LEU A 230 -20.48 5.27 -0.54
CA LEU A 230 -21.77 5.75 -0.06
C LEU A 230 -21.64 6.58 1.23
N ASN A 231 -20.70 6.21 2.08
CA ASN A 231 -20.40 6.94 3.32
C ASN A 231 -19.32 8.05 3.13
N LYS A 232 -18.99 8.41 1.88
CA LYS A 232 -17.99 9.43 1.54
C LYS A 232 -16.58 9.11 2.07
N ILE A 233 -16.26 7.84 2.25
CA ILE A 233 -14.96 7.37 2.76
C ILE A 233 -14.14 6.85 1.59
N ILE A 234 -12.99 7.48 1.34
CA ILE A 234 -12.00 7.05 0.35
C ILE A 234 -10.70 6.76 1.11
N ASP A 235 -10.57 5.52 1.60
CA ASP A 235 -9.45 5.11 2.43
C ASP A 235 -9.17 3.61 2.24
N ASN A 236 -8.01 3.28 1.65
CA ASN A 236 -7.61 1.90 1.38
C ASN A 236 -7.31 1.11 2.66
N LYS A 237 -6.87 1.76 3.72
CA LYS A 237 -6.62 1.13 5.02
C LYS A 237 -7.96 0.71 5.64
N LYS A 238 -8.93 1.63 5.70
CA LYS A 238 -10.30 1.32 6.17
C LYS A 238 -10.97 0.24 5.34
N LEU A 239 -10.77 0.23 4.01
CA LEU A 239 -11.30 -0.82 3.14
C LEU A 239 -10.79 -2.20 3.54
N LYS A 240 -9.51 -2.32 3.87
CA LYS A 240 -8.90 -3.57 4.31
C LYS A 240 -9.32 -3.94 5.73
N GLU A 241 -9.30 -3.00 6.66
CA GLU A 241 -9.67 -3.20 8.06
C GLU A 241 -11.12 -3.64 8.20
N SER A 242 -12.06 -3.01 7.50
CA SER A 242 -13.47 -3.37 7.56
C SER A 242 -13.76 -4.81 7.10
N LEU A 243 -13.01 -5.34 6.13
CA LEU A 243 -13.14 -6.74 5.73
C LEU A 243 -12.59 -7.69 6.81
N TYR A 244 -11.51 -7.29 7.50
CA TYR A 244 -10.95 -8.07 8.60
C TYR A 244 -11.84 -8.08 9.83
N GLU A 245 -12.52 -6.98 10.13
CA GLU A 245 -13.46 -6.87 11.24
C GLU A 245 -14.69 -7.76 11.05
N GLU A 246 -15.20 -7.84 9.82
CA GLU A 246 -16.44 -8.58 9.52
C GLU A 246 -16.21 -10.09 9.33
N LEU A 247 -15.16 -10.51 8.65
CA LEU A 247 -14.91 -11.90 8.28
C LEU A 247 -13.69 -12.52 8.98
N GLY A 248 -12.95 -11.73 9.73
CA GLY A 248 -11.70 -12.15 10.35
C GLY A 248 -10.52 -12.17 9.38
N LYS A 249 -9.36 -11.73 9.87
CA LYS A 249 -8.12 -11.64 9.09
C LYS A 249 -7.73 -12.97 8.45
N ASN A 250 -7.83 -14.08 9.19
CA ASN A 250 -7.38 -15.39 8.72
C ASN A 250 -8.21 -15.89 7.52
N LEU A 251 -9.52 -15.68 7.53
CA LEU A 251 -10.38 -16.07 6.42
C LEU A 251 -10.07 -15.23 5.18
N ILE A 252 -9.95 -13.92 5.32
CA ILE A 252 -9.61 -13.02 4.21
C ILE A 252 -8.25 -13.38 3.59
N GLU A 253 -7.22 -13.67 4.39
CA GLU A 253 -5.91 -14.05 3.85
C GLU A 253 -5.95 -15.43 3.16
N ARG A 254 -6.74 -16.41 3.66
CA ARG A 254 -6.93 -17.68 2.95
C ARG A 254 -7.64 -17.50 1.61
N LEU A 255 -8.68 -16.66 1.55
CA LEU A 255 -9.37 -16.34 0.28
C LEU A 255 -8.41 -15.69 -0.74
N LYS A 256 -7.62 -14.71 -0.32
CA LYS A 256 -6.63 -14.05 -1.19
C LYS A 256 -5.64 -15.03 -1.82
N ASN A 257 -5.22 -16.03 -1.06
CA ASN A 257 -4.19 -16.96 -1.46
C ASN A 257 -4.74 -18.25 -2.09
N ASN A 258 -6.06 -18.34 -2.32
CA ASN A 258 -6.75 -19.56 -2.76
C ASN A 258 -6.48 -20.77 -1.86
N GLN A 259 -6.40 -20.54 -0.54
CA GLN A 259 -6.18 -21.52 0.50
C GLN A 259 -7.42 -21.73 1.39
N GLU A 260 -8.56 -21.25 0.92
CA GLU A 260 -9.82 -21.37 1.63
C GLU A 260 -10.35 -22.82 1.67
N SER A 261 -10.91 -23.20 2.81
CA SER A 261 -11.66 -24.44 2.96
C SER A 261 -13.03 -24.33 2.29
N ARG A 262 -13.69 -25.48 2.12
CA ARG A 262 -15.09 -25.53 1.62
C ARG A 262 -16.04 -24.73 2.54
N LEU A 263 -15.82 -24.76 3.85
CA LEU A 263 -16.59 -24.00 4.82
C LEU A 263 -16.34 -22.49 4.70
N ASP A 264 -15.07 -22.09 4.60
CA ASP A 264 -14.69 -20.69 4.39
C ASP A 264 -15.39 -20.10 3.16
N ARG A 265 -15.37 -20.85 2.06
CA ARG A 265 -16.04 -20.46 0.81
C ARG A 265 -17.53 -20.27 1.01
N LYS A 266 -18.19 -21.21 1.68
CA LYS A 266 -19.62 -21.12 1.97
C LYS A 266 -19.95 -19.88 2.81
N ILE A 267 -19.21 -19.65 3.90
CA ILE A 267 -19.38 -18.49 4.78
C ILE A 267 -19.21 -17.19 3.98
N ALA A 268 -18.12 -17.09 3.21
CA ALA A 268 -17.81 -15.88 2.46
C ALA A 268 -18.84 -15.58 1.35
N LEU A 269 -19.40 -16.61 0.69
CA LEU A 269 -20.43 -16.44 -0.33
C LEU A 269 -21.76 -16.01 0.24
N VAL A 270 -22.19 -16.56 1.39
CA VAL A 270 -23.41 -16.12 2.08
C VAL A 270 -23.25 -14.67 2.49
N PHE A 271 -22.16 -14.34 3.16
CA PHE A 271 -21.88 -12.96 3.57
C PHE A 271 -21.83 -11.99 2.38
N LEU A 272 -21.18 -12.37 1.27
CA LEU A 272 -21.13 -11.56 0.06
C LEU A 272 -22.52 -11.27 -0.51
N LYS A 273 -23.41 -12.27 -0.55
CA LYS A 273 -24.78 -12.12 -1.04
C LYS A 273 -25.54 -11.08 -0.22
N ASP A 274 -25.49 -11.21 1.10
CA ASP A 274 -26.18 -10.29 2.01
C ASP A 274 -25.59 -8.87 1.90
N LEU A 275 -24.24 -8.76 1.83
CA LEU A 275 -23.57 -7.49 1.66
C LEU A 275 -23.92 -6.78 0.34
N ILE A 276 -24.07 -7.54 -0.78
CA ILE A 276 -24.49 -6.99 -2.08
C ILE A 276 -25.91 -6.46 -1.99
N GLU A 277 -26.83 -7.22 -1.38
CA GLU A 277 -28.24 -6.85 -1.25
C GLU A 277 -28.40 -5.59 -0.40
N ASP A 278 -27.78 -5.56 0.77
CA ASP A 278 -27.76 -4.39 1.66
C ASP A 278 -27.18 -3.15 0.97
N THR A 279 -26.05 -3.33 0.27
CA THR A 279 -25.40 -2.22 -0.43
C THR A 279 -26.27 -1.68 -1.56
N ARG A 280 -26.94 -2.56 -2.31
CA ARG A 280 -27.87 -2.18 -3.37
C ARG A 280 -29.03 -1.36 -2.84
N ASN A 281 -29.63 -1.77 -1.72
CA ASN A 281 -30.70 -1.03 -1.06
C ASN A 281 -30.26 0.36 -0.60
N GLN A 282 -29.00 0.49 -0.16
CA GLN A 282 -28.43 1.78 0.24
C GLN A 282 -28.12 2.73 -0.93
N ILE A 283 -27.79 2.21 -2.13
CA ILE A 283 -27.57 3.05 -3.30
C ILE A 283 -28.86 3.79 -3.69
N GLY A 284 -30.02 3.14 -3.55
CA GLY A 284 -31.30 3.67 -3.98
C GLY A 284 -31.63 3.34 -5.44
N VAL A 285 -32.85 3.71 -5.86
CA VAL A 285 -33.38 3.39 -7.20
C VAL A 285 -33.16 4.46 -8.23
N GLU A 286 -32.88 5.69 -7.82
CA GLU A 286 -32.66 6.82 -8.72
C GLU A 286 -31.25 6.79 -9.31
N LEU A 287 -31.12 6.29 -10.54
CA LEU A 287 -29.83 6.02 -11.18
C LEU A 287 -28.95 7.26 -11.40
N TRP A 288 -29.58 8.41 -11.64
CA TRP A 288 -28.90 9.65 -11.97
C TRP A 288 -28.73 10.61 -10.77
N GLU A 289 -29.05 10.13 -9.58
CA GLU A 289 -28.73 10.88 -8.37
C GLU A 289 -27.22 11.06 -8.26
N LYS A 290 -26.81 12.32 -8.13
CA LYS A 290 -25.42 12.74 -8.04
C LYS A 290 -24.92 12.73 -6.60
N ARG A 291 -23.75 12.13 -6.39
CA ARG A 291 -23.05 12.13 -5.11
C ARG A 291 -21.73 12.86 -5.23
N GLU A 292 -21.55 13.92 -4.48
CA GLU A 292 -20.29 14.65 -4.38
C GLU A 292 -19.47 14.12 -3.21
N LEU A 293 -18.20 13.75 -3.50
CA LEU A 293 -17.25 13.21 -2.54
C LEU A 293 -16.11 14.18 -2.29
#